data_3db22f2f77c262a754a502dc24c6bfcc
#
_entry.id   3db22f2f77c262a754a502dc24c6bfcc
#
_cell.length_a   1.000
_cell.length_b   1.000
_cell.length_c   1.000
_cell.angle_alpha   90.00
_cell.angle_beta   90.00
_cell.angle_gamma   90.00
#
_symmetry.space_group_name_H-M   'P 1'
#
loop_
_entity.id
_entity.type
_entity.pdbx_description
1 polymer ?
#
loop_
_entity_poly.entity_id
_entity_poly.type
_entity_poly.pdbx_seq_one_letter_code
_entity_poly.pdbx_strand_id
1 'polypeptide(L)'
;IKEILENLIKKEIEGKCTVEGFIKPNSTNIKTYSSGILSANLVEFDVVFECLVCCPVEGMTIDCIVKNKTQAGIRALINDEISPVVIYISRDHHYNNKYFNLVKDDEEIKVRVIGQRYELNDPQVSVIGEIIEPKPDKYKKKTKKLVLK
;
A
#
# COMPACT_ATOMS: atom_id res chain seq x y z
N ILE A 1 19.25 23.42 12.62
CA ILE A 1 19.65 22.03 12.86
C ILE A 1 18.47 21.08 12.64
N LYS A 2 17.30 21.39 13.16
CA LYS A 2 16.10 20.58 12.97
C LYS A 2 15.76 20.40 11.49
N GLU A 3 15.84 21.44 10.68
CA GLU A 3 15.57 21.40 9.25
C GLU A 3 16.58 20.51 8.51
N ILE A 4 17.85 20.58 8.89
CA ILE A 4 18.92 19.77 8.29
C ILE A 4 18.66 18.30 8.60
N LEU A 5 18.36 17.97 9.84
CA LEU A 5 18.05 16.60 10.27
C LEU A 5 16.82 16.06 9.56
N GLU A 6 15.76 16.87 9.45
CA GLU A 6 14.53 16.49 8.77
C GLU A 6 14.79 16.20 7.29
N ASN A 7 15.56 17.05 6.61
CA ASN A 7 15.88 16.84 5.20
C ASN A 7 16.72 15.58 4.98
N LEU A 8 17.66 15.30 5.87
CA LEU A 8 18.45 14.07 5.81
C LEU A 8 17.60 12.83 5.97
N ILE A 9 16.69 12.83 6.94
CA ILE A 9 15.79 11.71 7.18
C ILE A 9 14.86 11.49 5.99
N LYS A 10 14.29 12.56 5.46
CA LYS A 10 13.41 12.49 4.28
C LYS A 10 14.13 11.87 3.08
N LYS A 11 15.34 12.28 2.84
CA LYS A 11 16.16 11.75 1.74
C LYS A 11 16.45 10.27 1.91
N GLU A 12 16.67 9.83 3.13
CA GLU A 12 17.06 8.45 3.43
C GLU A 12 15.89 7.47 3.36
N ILE A 13 14.70 7.85 3.83
CA ILE A 13 13.60 6.91 4.06
C ILE A 13 12.34 7.17 3.24
N GLU A 14 12.01 8.42 2.90
CA GLU A 14 10.75 8.72 2.23
C GLU A 14 10.70 8.17 0.81
N GLY A 15 9.52 7.66 0.42
CA GLY A 15 9.30 7.09 -0.89
C GLY A 15 9.98 5.74 -1.12
N LYS A 16 10.41 5.07 -0.06
CA LYS A 16 11.12 3.79 -0.11
C LYS A 16 10.59 2.83 0.93
N CYS A 17 10.84 1.55 0.72
CA CYS A 17 10.56 0.53 1.72
C CYS A 17 11.68 0.46 2.75
N THR A 18 11.30 0.42 4.02
CA THR A 18 12.18 0.18 5.16
C THR A 18 11.78 -1.13 5.83
N VAL A 19 12.46 -1.51 6.91
CA VAL A 19 12.07 -2.70 7.69
C VAL A 19 10.61 -2.63 8.14
N GLU A 20 10.11 -1.43 8.42
CA GLU A 20 8.73 -1.21 8.87
C GLU A 20 7.70 -1.22 7.73
N GLY A 21 8.12 -0.99 6.49
CA GLY A 21 7.27 -0.89 5.32
C GLY A 21 7.61 0.32 4.46
N PHE A 22 6.70 0.68 3.57
CA PHE A 22 6.87 1.85 2.69
C PHE A 22 6.57 3.14 3.44
N ILE A 23 7.48 4.10 3.38
CA ILE A 23 7.33 5.40 4.04
C ILE A 23 6.73 6.41 3.06
N LYS A 24 5.58 6.98 3.43
CA LYS A 24 4.89 7.96 2.59
C LYS A 24 5.73 9.23 2.44
N PRO A 25 5.90 9.75 1.20
CA PRO A 25 6.58 11.02 0.99
C PRO A 25 5.90 12.18 1.73
N ASN A 26 6.70 13.10 2.24
CA ASN A 26 6.24 14.29 2.97
C ASN A 26 5.46 13.99 4.27
N SER A 27 5.63 12.80 4.83
CA SER A 27 4.95 12.42 6.08
C SER A 27 5.84 12.50 7.32
N THR A 28 7.14 12.66 7.14
CA THR A 28 8.12 12.66 8.23
C THR A 28 8.05 13.97 9.03
N ASN A 29 7.95 13.82 10.34
CA ASN A 29 7.96 14.95 11.28
C ASN A 29 8.83 14.61 12.48
N ILE A 30 9.84 15.45 12.75
CA ILE A 30 10.73 15.25 13.89
C ILE A 30 10.03 15.69 15.17
N LYS A 31 10.00 14.78 16.16
CA LYS A 31 9.43 15.08 17.49
C LYS A 31 10.50 15.61 18.43
N THR A 32 11.62 14.92 18.55
CA THR A 32 12.75 15.33 19.39
C THR A 32 14.07 14.91 18.76
N TYR A 33 15.12 15.60 19.12
CA TYR A 33 16.47 15.21 18.75
C TYR A 33 17.46 15.57 19.86
N SER A 34 18.52 14.76 19.98
CA SER A 34 19.55 14.98 20.97
C SER A 34 20.54 16.05 20.54
N SER A 35 21.38 16.51 21.48
CA SER A 35 22.56 17.28 21.13
C SER A 35 23.55 16.41 20.35
N GLY A 36 24.24 17.01 19.38
CA GLY A 36 25.23 16.28 18.59
C GLY A 36 26.37 15.74 19.43
N ILE A 37 26.74 14.49 19.22
CA ILE A 37 27.88 13.84 19.86
C ILE A 37 28.94 13.60 18.80
N LEU A 38 30.15 14.10 19.06
CA LEU A 38 31.25 13.90 18.13
C LEU A 38 31.77 12.46 18.23
N SER A 39 31.75 11.75 17.11
CA SER A 39 32.27 10.39 17.00
C SER A 39 33.14 10.32 15.75
N ALA A 40 34.46 10.16 15.96
CA ALA A 40 35.49 10.27 14.91
C ALA A 40 35.35 11.62 14.17
N ASN A 41 35.12 11.63 12.89
CA ASN A 41 34.90 12.87 12.09
C ASN A 41 33.43 13.19 11.85
N LEU A 42 32.52 12.48 12.54
CA LEU A 42 31.08 12.61 12.36
C LEU A 42 30.44 13.11 13.64
N VAL A 43 29.33 13.83 13.45
CA VAL A 43 28.46 14.24 14.56
C VAL A 43 27.22 13.36 14.52
N GLU A 44 26.95 12.66 15.62
CA GLU A 44 25.79 11.77 15.73
C GLU A 44 24.67 12.43 16.50
N PHE A 45 23.46 12.27 16.00
CA PHE A 45 22.23 12.74 16.64
C PHE A 45 21.27 11.58 16.83
N ASP A 46 20.67 11.48 18.00
CA ASP A 46 19.52 10.60 18.22
C ASP A 46 18.26 11.36 17.94
N VAL A 47 17.46 10.88 16.98
CA VAL A 47 16.28 11.58 16.50
C VAL A 47 15.05 10.69 16.67
N VAL A 48 13.99 11.24 17.27
CA VAL A 48 12.68 10.61 17.34
C VAL A 48 11.78 11.33 16.36
N PHE A 49 11.24 10.60 15.40
CA PHE A 49 10.37 11.18 14.37
C PHE A 49 9.15 10.30 14.11
N GLU A 50 8.13 10.91 13.54
CA GLU A 50 6.92 10.23 13.10
C GLU A 50 6.85 10.25 11.59
N CYS A 51 6.29 9.19 11.00
CA CYS A 51 6.00 9.13 9.58
C CYS A 51 4.82 8.20 9.35
N LEU A 52 4.23 8.29 8.16
CA LEU A 52 3.17 7.37 7.77
C LEU A 52 3.79 6.19 7.03
N VAL A 53 3.51 4.99 7.52
CA VAL A 53 4.05 3.75 6.98
C VAL A 53 2.93 2.93 6.38
N CYS A 54 3.14 2.47 5.14
CA CYS A 54 2.24 1.53 4.48
C CYS A 54 2.85 0.14 4.56
N CYS A 55 2.18 -0.75 5.30
CA CYS A 55 2.62 -2.14 5.43
C CYS A 55 1.40 -3.05 5.33
N PRO A 56 1.03 -3.50 4.10
CA PRO A 56 -0.06 -4.44 3.93
C PRO A 56 0.22 -5.73 4.68
N VAL A 57 -0.78 -6.26 5.36
CA VAL A 57 -0.65 -7.52 6.11
C VAL A 57 -1.59 -8.57 5.55
N GLU A 58 -1.22 -9.84 5.72
CA GLU A 58 -2.03 -10.96 5.28
C GLU A 58 -3.44 -10.91 5.87
N GLY A 59 -4.44 -11.15 5.04
CA GLY A 59 -5.86 -11.09 5.43
C GLY A 59 -6.49 -9.70 5.28
N MET A 60 -5.71 -8.66 5.10
CA MET A 60 -6.19 -7.31 4.90
C MET A 60 -6.90 -7.17 3.56
N THR A 61 -7.97 -6.37 3.52
CA THR A 61 -8.70 -6.06 2.28
C THR A 61 -8.28 -4.69 1.77
N ILE A 62 -7.97 -4.61 0.48
CA ILE A 62 -7.52 -3.37 -0.17
C ILE A 62 -8.41 -3.07 -1.37
N ASP A 63 -8.84 -1.81 -1.49
CA ASP A 63 -9.48 -1.30 -2.70
C ASP A 63 -8.42 -0.84 -3.68
N CYS A 64 -8.49 -1.30 -4.91
CA CYS A 64 -7.49 -1.00 -5.94
C CYS A 64 -8.13 -0.87 -7.31
N ILE A 65 -7.34 -0.33 -8.25
CA ILE A 65 -7.76 -0.14 -9.65
C ILE A 65 -6.91 -1.02 -10.54
N VAL A 66 -7.57 -1.78 -11.41
CA VAL A 66 -6.89 -2.63 -12.39
C VAL A 66 -6.17 -1.74 -13.41
N LYS A 67 -4.86 -1.93 -13.52
CA LYS A 67 -4.04 -1.21 -14.51
C LYS A 67 -3.76 -2.03 -15.75
N ASN A 68 -3.58 -3.33 -15.56
CA ASN A 68 -3.22 -4.20 -16.67
C ASN A 68 -3.71 -5.62 -16.39
N LYS A 69 -4.32 -6.24 -17.39
CA LYS A 69 -4.76 -7.63 -17.34
C LYS A 69 -4.04 -8.42 -18.41
N THR A 70 -3.29 -9.43 -18.01
CA THR A 70 -2.52 -10.29 -18.91
C THR A 70 -2.96 -11.74 -18.75
N GLN A 71 -2.37 -12.64 -19.54
CA GLN A 71 -2.60 -14.07 -19.40
C GLN A 71 -2.09 -14.61 -18.06
N ALA A 72 -1.05 -13.98 -17.50
CA ALA A 72 -0.51 -14.39 -16.20
C ALA A 72 -1.37 -13.94 -15.01
N GLY A 73 -2.13 -12.88 -15.19
CA GLY A 73 -2.99 -12.35 -14.13
C GLY A 73 -3.26 -10.85 -14.28
N ILE A 74 -3.64 -10.25 -13.17
CA ILE A 74 -4.00 -8.83 -13.10
C ILE A 74 -2.95 -8.09 -12.27
N ARG A 75 -2.56 -6.91 -12.77
CA ARG A 75 -1.75 -5.94 -12.03
C ARG A 75 -2.63 -4.76 -11.66
N ALA A 76 -2.70 -4.45 -10.38
CA ALA A 76 -3.53 -3.37 -9.87
C ALA A 76 -2.71 -2.43 -8.99
N LEU A 77 -3.15 -1.18 -8.89
CA LEU A 77 -2.54 -0.16 -8.05
C LEU A 77 -3.60 0.45 -7.14
N ILE A 78 -3.16 0.96 -6.00
CA ILE A 78 -4.03 1.77 -5.15
C ILE A 78 -4.30 3.09 -5.87
N ASN A 79 -5.52 3.59 -5.75
CA ASN A 79 -5.90 4.86 -6.37
C ASN A 79 -5.26 6.04 -5.62
N ASP A 80 -3.99 6.26 -5.88
CA ASP A 80 -3.21 7.35 -5.30
C ASP A 80 -2.22 7.84 -6.36
N GLU A 81 -1.82 9.09 -6.28
CA GLU A 81 -0.84 9.68 -7.21
C GLU A 81 0.46 8.87 -7.24
N ILE A 82 0.90 8.47 -6.06
CA ILE A 82 2.05 7.58 -5.91
C ILE A 82 1.55 6.33 -5.21
N SER A 83 1.31 5.27 -5.97
CA SER A 83 0.88 4.02 -5.37
C SER A 83 2.05 3.39 -4.60
N PRO A 84 1.95 3.27 -3.26
CA PRO A 84 2.99 2.59 -2.48
C PRO A 84 2.92 1.07 -2.61
N VAL A 85 1.86 0.56 -3.21
CA VAL A 85 1.59 -0.87 -3.30
C VAL A 85 1.27 -1.25 -4.73
N VAL A 86 1.92 -2.30 -5.22
CA VAL A 86 1.58 -2.96 -6.49
C VAL A 86 0.97 -4.30 -6.14
N ILE A 87 -0.22 -4.57 -6.66
CA ILE A 87 -0.97 -5.79 -6.35
C ILE A 87 -0.96 -6.69 -7.57
N TYR A 88 -0.54 -7.95 -7.37
CA TYR A 88 -0.55 -8.98 -8.39
C TYR A 88 -1.60 -10.02 -8.04
N ILE A 89 -2.52 -10.26 -8.94
CA ILE A 89 -3.59 -11.24 -8.79
C ILE A 89 -3.34 -12.34 -9.82
N SER A 90 -2.88 -13.49 -9.34
CA SER A 90 -2.50 -14.61 -10.21
C SER A 90 -3.73 -15.29 -10.82
N ARG A 91 -3.67 -15.55 -12.12
CA ARG A 91 -4.70 -16.32 -12.81
C ARG A 91 -4.77 -17.75 -12.30
N ASP A 92 -3.65 -18.35 -11.92
CA ASP A 92 -3.59 -19.71 -11.42
C ASP A 92 -4.38 -19.91 -10.13
N HIS A 93 -4.45 -18.88 -9.29
CA HIS A 93 -5.28 -18.89 -8.07
C HIS A 93 -6.75 -18.62 -8.35
N HIS A 94 -7.10 -18.22 -9.57
CA HIS A 94 -8.45 -17.74 -9.93
C HIS A 94 -9.04 -18.46 -11.14
N TYR A 95 -8.51 -19.62 -11.52
CA TYR A 95 -8.94 -20.32 -12.73
C TYR A 95 -10.43 -20.68 -12.72
N ASN A 96 -11.02 -20.89 -11.55
CA ASN A 96 -12.46 -21.17 -11.39
C ASN A 96 -13.31 -19.92 -11.06
N ASN A 97 -12.68 -18.76 -10.99
CA ASN A 97 -13.37 -17.54 -10.61
C ASN A 97 -13.87 -16.79 -11.84
N LYS A 98 -15.18 -16.81 -12.03
CA LYS A 98 -15.83 -16.14 -13.16
C LYS A 98 -15.66 -14.63 -13.11
N TYR A 99 -15.69 -14.05 -11.90
CA TYR A 99 -15.52 -12.61 -11.71
C TYR A 99 -14.15 -12.14 -12.18
N PHE A 100 -13.11 -12.91 -11.93
CA PHE A 100 -11.75 -12.62 -12.41
C PHE A 100 -11.72 -12.40 -13.93
N ASN A 101 -12.46 -13.23 -14.66
CA ASN A 101 -12.51 -13.17 -16.13
C ASN A 101 -13.31 -11.97 -16.63
N LEU A 102 -14.23 -11.43 -15.83
CA LEU A 102 -15.09 -10.31 -16.19
C LEU A 102 -14.46 -8.94 -15.91
N VAL A 103 -13.42 -8.89 -15.08
CA VAL A 103 -12.74 -7.65 -14.70
C VAL A 103 -12.02 -7.05 -15.90
N LYS A 104 -12.20 -5.75 -16.09
CA LYS A 104 -11.59 -4.96 -17.17
C LYS A 104 -10.56 -3.97 -16.63
N ASP A 105 -9.72 -3.45 -17.52
CA ASP A 105 -8.77 -2.40 -17.19
C ASP A 105 -9.50 -1.16 -16.65
N ASP A 106 -8.87 -0.47 -15.71
CA ASP A 106 -9.38 0.73 -15.04
C ASP A 106 -10.62 0.49 -14.16
N GLU A 107 -11.01 -0.76 -13.93
CA GLU A 107 -12.10 -1.11 -13.03
C GLU A 107 -11.61 -1.16 -11.59
N GLU A 108 -12.45 -0.67 -10.67
CA GLU A 108 -12.17 -0.72 -9.24
C GLU A 108 -12.54 -2.09 -8.67
N ILE A 109 -11.62 -2.72 -7.96
CA ILE A 109 -11.82 -4.04 -7.36
C ILE A 109 -11.35 -4.07 -5.91
N LYS A 110 -11.86 -5.06 -5.16
CA LYS A 110 -11.38 -5.38 -3.82
C LYS A 110 -10.52 -6.62 -3.86
N VAL A 111 -9.44 -6.60 -3.10
CA VAL A 111 -8.47 -7.68 -3.05
C VAL A 111 -8.14 -7.99 -1.60
N ARG A 112 -8.08 -9.28 -1.26
CA ARG A 112 -7.56 -9.75 0.03
C ARG A 112 -6.08 -10.05 -0.12
N VAL A 113 -5.28 -9.54 0.79
CA VAL A 113 -3.83 -9.78 0.79
C VAL A 113 -3.55 -11.22 1.22
N ILE A 114 -2.92 -11.99 0.35
CA ILE A 114 -2.42 -13.34 0.65
C ILE A 114 -1.00 -13.24 1.21
N GLY A 115 -0.18 -12.36 0.66
CA GLY A 115 1.17 -12.15 1.10
C GLY A 115 1.74 -10.86 0.55
N GLN A 116 2.87 -10.45 1.10
CA GLN A 116 3.58 -9.27 0.65
C GLN A 116 5.07 -9.55 0.56
N ARG A 117 5.74 -8.79 -0.28
CA ARG A 117 7.18 -8.87 -0.41
C ARG A 117 7.75 -7.49 -0.76
N TYR A 118 8.80 -7.12 -0.07
CA TYR A 118 9.61 -5.95 -0.41
C TYR A 118 11.01 -6.11 0.14
N GLU A 119 11.94 -5.40 -0.47
CA GLU A 119 13.31 -5.31 0.00
C GLU A 119 13.59 -3.87 0.40
N LEU A 120 14.66 -3.67 1.17
CA LEU A 120 15.07 -2.33 1.59
C LEU A 120 15.30 -1.45 0.36
N ASN A 121 14.82 -0.22 0.44
CA ASN A 121 14.91 0.79 -0.62
C ASN A 121 14.05 0.54 -1.85
N ASP A 122 13.18 -0.49 -1.85
CA ASP A 122 12.24 -0.68 -2.95
C ASP A 122 11.28 0.50 -3.04
N PRO A 123 10.92 0.92 -4.27
CA PRO A 123 9.99 2.04 -4.45
C PRO A 123 8.54 1.66 -4.16
N GLN A 124 8.22 0.38 -4.05
CA GLN A 124 6.88 -0.13 -3.80
C GLN A 124 6.91 -1.45 -3.06
N VAL A 125 5.83 -1.73 -2.32
CA VAL A 125 5.59 -3.04 -1.72
C VAL A 125 4.83 -3.88 -2.74
N SER A 126 5.31 -5.09 -3.01
CA SER A 126 4.61 -6.05 -3.87
C SER A 126 3.67 -6.90 -3.03
N VAL A 127 2.41 -6.94 -3.43
CA VAL A 127 1.36 -7.71 -2.75
C VAL A 127 0.84 -8.78 -3.69
N ILE A 128 0.70 -9.98 -3.18
CA ILE A 128 -0.02 -11.05 -3.86
C ILE A 128 -1.42 -11.08 -3.26
N GLY A 129 -2.43 -10.96 -4.10
CA GLY A 129 -3.80 -10.82 -3.66
C GLY A 129 -4.75 -11.80 -4.29
N GLU A 130 -5.88 -11.99 -3.61
CA GLU A 130 -7.04 -12.74 -4.09
C GLU A 130 -8.18 -11.79 -4.33
N ILE A 131 -8.75 -11.83 -5.54
CA ILE A 131 -9.87 -10.95 -5.88
C ILE A 131 -11.11 -11.33 -5.08
N ILE A 132 -11.80 -10.34 -4.54
CA ILE A 132 -13.03 -10.53 -3.81
C ILE A 132 -14.20 -10.21 -4.73
N GLU A 133 -15.07 -11.18 -4.95
CA GLU A 133 -16.27 -10.98 -5.73
C GLU A 133 -17.24 -10.06 -4.96
N PRO A 134 -17.75 -8.97 -5.61
CA PRO A 134 -18.71 -8.11 -4.94
C PRO A 134 -20.00 -8.88 -4.63
N LYS A 135 -20.45 -8.77 -3.39
CA LYS A 135 -21.69 -9.39 -2.99
C LYS A 135 -22.87 -8.70 -3.68
N PRO A 136 -23.87 -9.46 -4.15
CA PRO A 136 -25.09 -8.84 -4.67
C PRO A 136 -25.69 -7.93 -3.60
N ASP A 137 -26.18 -6.78 -4.04
CA ASP A 137 -26.63 -5.72 -3.16
C ASP A 137 -28.00 -6.05 -2.54
N LYS A 138 -28.00 -7.04 -1.67
CA LYS A 138 -29.21 -7.48 -0.97
C LYS A 138 -29.82 -6.39 -0.08
N TYR A 139 -28.99 -5.46 0.38
CA TYR A 139 -29.43 -4.36 1.22
C TYR A 139 -30.22 -3.31 0.47
N LYS A 140 -29.84 -2.95 -0.73
CA LYS A 140 -30.60 -2.01 -1.57
C LYS A 140 -32.00 -2.56 -1.93
N LYS A 141 -32.09 -3.85 -2.24
CA LYS A 141 -33.37 -4.50 -2.51
C LYS A 141 -34.29 -4.50 -1.30
N LYS A 142 -33.75 -4.78 -0.10
CA LYS A 142 -34.52 -4.73 1.16
C LYS A 142 -34.98 -3.30 1.49
N THR A 143 -34.12 -2.31 1.29
CA THR A 143 -34.44 -0.91 1.54
C THR A 143 -35.54 -0.43 0.60
N LYS A 144 -35.49 -0.78 -0.67
CA LYS A 144 -36.56 -0.47 -1.64
C LYS A 144 -37.89 -1.09 -1.26
N LYS A 145 -37.91 -2.34 -0.79
CA LYS A 145 -39.13 -3.00 -0.33
C LYS A 145 -39.74 -2.33 0.90
N LEU A 146 -38.91 -1.84 1.80
CA LEU A 146 -39.37 -1.12 2.99
C LEU A 146 -39.95 0.26 2.66
N VAL A 147 -39.42 0.94 1.65
CA VAL A 147 -39.93 2.24 1.20
C VAL A 147 -41.25 2.12 0.48
N LEU A 148 -41.51 1.01 -0.21
CA LEU A 148 -42.76 0.77 -0.95
C LEU A 148 -43.91 0.37 -0.05
N LYS A 149 -43.68 0.06 1.21
CA LYS A 149 -44.72 -0.20 2.19
C LYS A 149 -45.21 1.08 2.87
#